data_4958ecf3d1dad88d97952932e318eca9
#
_entry.id   4958ecf3d1dad88d97952932e318eca9
#
_cell.length_a   1.000
_cell.length_b   1.000
_cell.length_c   1.000
_cell.angle_alpha   90.00
_cell.angle_beta   90.00
_cell.angle_gamma   90.00
#
_symmetry.space_group_name_H-M   'P 1'
#
loop_
_entity.id
_entity.type
_entity.pdbx_description
1 polymer ?
#
loop_
_entity_poly.entity_id
_entity_poly.type
_entity_poly.pdbx_seq_one_letter_code
_entity_poly.pdbx_strand_id
1 'polypeptide(L)'
;MLFRSGIALPGYSQVDRNKTLIRSALHGLEYEIKAGFSIGGTAPFPLPVEIRSIDGYNPTLAISIGGEVTKWFAVQNKLGVIVGLRLENKAMTTNATVKNYGMEILGQGGERISGVWTGGVKTKVHTAGLTIPLMATYKLNNRWNIKAGPYFSYILSREFSGHVYDGYLREDNPTGPKVEFTDNKVATYDFSNDLRHFQWGLQAGAGWRAFKHLNIYADLTWGLNNIFKNDFHTITFAMYPIYLNIGFGYAF
;
A
#
# COMPACT_ATOMS: atom_id res chain seq x y z
N MET A 1 12.22 20.12 74.39
CA MET A 1 11.14 20.06 73.37
C MET A 1 11.82 20.04 72.01
N LEU A 2 12.00 18.86 71.39
CA LEU A 2 12.67 18.67 70.10
C LEU A 2 11.62 18.30 69.07
N PHE A 3 11.34 19.21 68.13
CA PHE A 3 10.52 18.93 66.96
C PHE A 3 11.35 18.18 65.92
N ARG A 4 11.04 16.91 65.65
CA ARG A 4 11.53 16.15 64.48
C ARG A 4 10.56 16.41 63.33
N SER A 5 10.95 17.23 62.37
CA SER A 5 10.26 17.33 61.09
C SER A 5 10.69 16.18 60.16
N GLY A 6 9.82 15.22 59.98
CA GLY A 6 9.99 14.14 58.99
C GLY A 6 9.71 14.68 57.56
N ILE A 7 10.74 14.71 56.72
CA ILE A 7 10.58 14.95 55.30
C ILE A 7 10.10 13.63 54.67
N ALA A 8 8.85 13.57 54.29
CA ALA A 8 8.30 12.47 53.48
C ALA A 8 8.74 12.61 52.04
N LEU A 9 9.55 11.69 51.55
CA LEU A 9 9.96 11.62 50.18
C LEU A 9 8.83 11.03 49.31
N PRO A 10 8.27 11.76 48.32
CA PRO A 10 7.14 11.29 47.50
C PRO A 10 7.53 10.36 46.33
N GLY A 11 8.73 9.79 46.35
CA GLY A 11 9.31 9.08 45.20
C GLY A 11 8.81 7.64 44.97
N TYR A 12 8.42 6.93 46.00
CA TYR A 12 8.16 5.48 45.89
C TYR A 12 6.73 5.12 45.37
N SER A 13 5.75 5.94 45.60
CA SER A 13 4.37 5.66 45.16
C SER A 13 4.16 5.87 43.65
N GLN A 14 4.95 6.72 43.02
CA GLN A 14 4.82 7.04 41.59
C GLN A 14 5.45 5.96 40.72
N VAL A 15 6.55 5.35 41.15
CA VAL A 15 7.23 4.24 40.45
C VAL A 15 6.35 2.97 40.43
N ASP A 16 5.68 2.66 41.54
CA ASP A 16 4.80 1.49 41.63
C ASP A 16 3.50 1.68 40.83
N ARG A 17 2.97 2.90 40.78
CA ARG A 17 1.83 3.25 39.94
C ARG A 17 2.14 3.10 38.44
N ASN A 18 3.30 3.57 38.01
CA ASN A 18 3.73 3.41 36.62
C ASN A 18 3.97 1.94 36.24
N LYS A 19 4.56 1.13 37.11
CA LYS A 19 4.72 -0.32 36.92
C LYS A 19 3.37 -1.04 36.81
N THR A 20 2.41 -0.67 37.62
CA THR A 20 1.05 -1.26 37.61
C THR A 20 0.30 -0.86 36.32
N LEU A 21 0.40 0.39 35.88
CA LEU A 21 -0.17 0.86 34.62
C LEU A 21 0.45 0.16 33.42
N ILE A 22 1.77 0.00 33.38
CA ILE A 22 2.48 -0.71 32.31
C ILE A 22 2.06 -2.19 32.30
N ARG A 23 2.01 -2.86 33.46
CA ARG A 23 1.54 -4.26 33.54
C ARG A 23 0.11 -4.42 33.09
N SER A 24 -0.81 -3.52 33.46
CA SER A 24 -2.21 -3.56 32.99
C SER A 24 -2.34 -3.27 31.49
N ALA A 25 -1.49 -2.39 30.96
CA ALA A 25 -1.44 -2.10 29.53
C ALA A 25 -0.92 -3.29 28.69
N LEU A 26 0.06 -4.04 29.24
CA LEU A 26 0.65 -5.22 28.59
C LEU A 26 -0.19 -6.49 28.79
N HIS A 27 -1.15 -6.50 29.70
CA HIS A 27 -2.00 -7.66 29.92
C HIS A 27 -3.03 -7.82 28.79
N GLY A 28 -3.17 -9.05 28.26
CA GLY A 28 -4.11 -9.37 27.17
C GLY A 28 -3.66 -8.89 25.79
N LEU A 29 -2.35 -8.80 25.56
CA LEU A 29 -1.77 -8.64 24.24
C LEU A 29 -1.67 -10.01 23.57
N GLU A 30 -2.10 -10.07 22.32
CA GLU A 30 -1.94 -11.21 21.42
C GLU A 30 -0.92 -10.80 20.33
N TYR A 31 0.12 -11.60 20.16
CA TYR A 31 1.16 -11.37 19.15
C TYR A 31 0.96 -12.34 18.00
N GLU A 32 1.07 -11.84 16.78
CA GLU A 32 0.94 -12.63 15.58
C GLU A 32 2.06 -12.29 14.59
N ILE A 33 2.75 -13.32 14.08
CA ILE A 33 3.65 -13.19 12.94
C ILE A 33 2.88 -13.62 11.69
N LYS A 34 2.94 -12.83 10.63
CA LYS A 34 2.16 -13.02 9.41
C LYS A 34 3.07 -13.14 8.20
N ALA A 35 2.72 -14.05 7.30
CA ALA A 35 3.33 -14.16 5.98
C ALA A 35 2.23 -14.37 4.94
N GLY A 36 2.38 -13.75 3.79
CA GLY A 36 1.37 -13.80 2.75
C GLY A 36 1.86 -13.23 1.42
N PHE A 37 0.92 -13.05 0.53
CA PHE A 37 1.16 -12.45 -0.77
C PHE A 37 0.06 -11.45 -1.12
N SER A 38 0.44 -10.45 -1.90
CA SER A 38 -0.46 -9.39 -2.35
C SER A 38 -0.82 -9.60 -3.82
N ILE A 39 -2.10 -9.47 -4.13
CA ILE A 39 -2.65 -9.47 -5.49
C ILE A 39 -3.43 -8.19 -5.67
N GLY A 40 -3.22 -7.49 -6.75
CA GLY A 40 -3.93 -6.25 -7.02
C GLY A 40 -3.14 -5.34 -7.93
N GLY A 41 -3.51 -4.09 -7.98
CA GLY A 41 -2.88 -3.16 -8.89
C GLY A 41 -2.97 -1.73 -8.42
N THR A 42 -2.28 -0.89 -9.17
CA THR A 42 -2.39 0.55 -9.05
C THR A 42 -3.19 1.03 -10.25
N ALA A 43 -4.34 1.60 -9.99
CA ALA A 43 -5.31 1.98 -11.01
C ALA A 43 -5.81 3.41 -10.81
N PRO A 44 -6.16 4.11 -11.88
CA PRO A 44 -6.90 5.35 -11.77
C PRO A 44 -8.34 5.09 -11.31
N PHE A 45 -8.86 5.98 -10.48
CA PHE A 45 -10.25 5.93 -10.05
C PHE A 45 -10.84 7.35 -9.99
N PRO A 46 -11.90 7.64 -10.75
CA PRO A 46 -12.54 6.80 -11.77
C PRO A 46 -11.63 6.50 -12.97
N LEU A 47 -11.98 5.51 -13.79
CA LEU A 47 -11.23 5.19 -15.01
C LEU A 47 -11.31 6.37 -15.99
N PRO A 48 -10.19 6.95 -16.41
CA PRO A 48 -10.16 8.11 -17.29
C PRO A 48 -10.54 7.73 -18.72
N VAL A 49 -11.06 8.69 -19.45
CA VAL A 49 -11.52 8.50 -20.84
C VAL A 49 -10.39 8.18 -21.83
N GLU A 50 -9.17 8.50 -21.46
CA GLU A 50 -7.95 8.21 -22.21
C GLU A 50 -7.67 6.72 -22.31
N ILE A 51 -8.07 5.91 -21.31
CA ILE A 51 -7.94 4.46 -21.32
C ILE A 51 -9.15 3.86 -22.02
N ARG A 52 -8.92 3.28 -23.20
CA ARG A 52 -9.98 2.71 -24.04
C ARG A 52 -10.29 1.26 -23.71
N SER A 53 -9.25 0.48 -23.44
CA SER A 53 -9.39 -0.92 -23.03
C SER A 53 -8.20 -1.32 -22.15
N ILE A 54 -8.44 -2.28 -21.27
CA ILE A 54 -7.39 -3.02 -20.57
C ILE A 54 -7.30 -4.37 -21.26
N ASP A 55 -6.23 -4.57 -22.03
CA ASP A 55 -6.06 -5.72 -22.91
C ASP A 55 -5.39 -6.89 -22.20
N GLY A 56 -4.72 -6.62 -21.08
CA GLY A 56 -4.09 -7.63 -20.27
C GLY A 56 -3.73 -7.12 -18.88
N TYR A 57 -3.87 -7.99 -17.89
CA TYR A 57 -3.46 -7.75 -16.51
C TYR A 57 -2.76 -8.98 -15.97
N ASN A 58 -1.56 -8.80 -15.45
CA ASN A 58 -0.79 -9.85 -14.80
C ASN A 58 -0.41 -9.39 -13.38
N PRO A 59 -1.06 -9.94 -12.35
CA PRO A 59 -0.65 -9.72 -10.98
C PRO A 59 0.65 -10.48 -10.73
N THR A 60 1.74 -9.77 -10.58
CA THR A 60 3.00 -10.39 -10.17
C THR A 60 2.91 -10.80 -8.72
N LEU A 61 3.37 -12.02 -8.40
CA LEU A 61 3.39 -12.51 -7.02
C LEU A 61 4.26 -11.58 -6.15
N ALA A 62 3.64 -10.97 -5.17
CA ALA A 62 4.27 -10.00 -4.29
C ALA A 62 4.15 -10.48 -2.84
N ILE A 63 5.29 -10.79 -2.23
CA ILE A 63 5.37 -11.40 -0.90
C ILE A 63 5.27 -10.32 0.18
N SER A 64 4.64 -10.66 1.30
CA SER A 64 4.59 -9.85 2.51
C SER A 64 4.96 -10.68 3.74
N ILE A 65 5.67 -10.05 4.68
CA ILE A 65 5.97 -10.60 6.00
C ILE A 65 5.83 -9.51 7.04
N GLY A 66 5.30 -9.82 8.21
CA GLY A 66 5.13 -8.82 9.26
C GLY A 66 4.72 -9.39 10.60
N GLY A 67 4.52 -8.50 11.55
CA GLY A 67 3.99 -8.82 12.88
C GLY A 67 2.87 -7.85 13.25
N GLU A 68 1.90 -8.37 13.97
CA GLU A 68 0.79 -7.59 14.51
C GLU A 68 0.70 -7.84 16.03
N VAL A 69 0.32 -6.80 16.75
CA VAL A 69 -0.01 -6.87 18.17
C VAL A 69 -1.45 -6.44 18.32
N THR A 70 -2.26 -7.29 18.93
CA THR A 70 -3.66 -7.02 19.19
C THR A 70 -3.87 -6.80 20.68
N LYS A 71 -4.48 -5.68 21.06
CA LYS A 71 -4.97 -5.42 22.40
C LYS A 71 -6.49 -5.64 22.43
N TRP A 72 -6.92 -6.64 23.21
CA TRP A 72 -8.33 -6.90 23.42
C TRP A 72 -8.85 -6.11 24.65
N PHE A 73 -10.03 -5.51 24.52
CA PHE A 73 -10.67 -4.79 25.62
C PHE A 73 -11.54 -5.71 26.46
N ALA A 74 -11.58 -5.43 27.76
CA ALA A 74 -12.24 -6.29 28.77
C ALA A 74 -13.77 -6.43 28.59
N VAL A 75 -14.41 -5.55 27.83
CA VAL A 75 -15.84 -5.66 27.56
C VAL A 75 -16.08 -6.82 26.60
N GLN A 76 -16.40 -8.00 27.15
CA GLN A 76 -16.66 -9.26 26.46
C GLN A 76 -15.51 -9.80 25.60
N ASN A 77 -14.29 -9.24 25.62
CA ASN A 77 -13.12 -9.63 24.81
C ASN A 77 -13.40 -9.74 23.29
N LYS A 78 -14.41 -9.00 22.79
CA LYS A 78 -14.80 -9.05 21.37
C LYS A 78 -14.22 -7.90 20.56
N LEU A 79 -13.96 -6.76 21.20
CA LEU A 79 -13.41 -5.56 20.55
C LEU A 79 -11.94 -5.42 20.91
N GLY A 80 -11.11 -5.09 19.92
CA GLY A 80 -9.68 -4.85 20.09
C GLY A 80 -9.13 -3.82 19.12
N VAL A 81 -7.87 -3.47 19.34
CA VAL A 81 -7.07 -2.63 18.43
C VAL A 81 -5.84 -3.41 18.02
N ILE A 82 -5.51 -3.35 16.74
CA ILE A 82 -4.35 -3.96 16.11
C ILE A 82 -3.40 -2.86 15.70
N VAL A 83 -2.12 -3.04 16.04
CA VAL A 83 -1.01 -2.28 15.48
C VAL A 83 -0.02 -3.28 14.91
N GLY A 84 0.48 -3.04 13.71
CA GLY A 84 1.39 -3.95 13.05
C GLY A 84 2.54 -3.25 12.36
N LEU A 85 3.47 -4.07 11.89
CA LEU A 85 4.56 -3.68 11.01
C LEU A 85 4.69 -4.76 9.94
N ARG A 86 4.62 -4.37 8.67
CA ARG A 86 4.66 -5.28 7.53
C ARG A 86 5.63 -4.77 6.48
N LEU A 87 6.57 -5.63 6.10
CA LEU A 87 7.37 -5.47 4.88
C LEU A 87 6.58 -6.12 3.75
N GLU A 88 6.29 -5.37 2.71
CA GLU A 88 5.48 -5.86 1.59
C GLU A 88 6.00 -5.38 0.26
N ASN A 89 5.87 -6.24 -0.73
CA ASN A 89 6.00 -5.91 -2.13
C ASN A 89 4.61 -5.81 -2.75
N LYS A 90 4.46 -4.93 -3.73
CA LYS A 90 3.27 -4.78 -4.56
C LYS A 90 3.73 -4.66 -6.00
N ALA A 91 3.21 -5.49 -6.88
CA ALA A 91 3.65 -5.49 -8.27
C ALA A 91 2.49 -5.83 -9.21
N MET A 92 2.51 -5.22 -10.39
CA MET A 92 1.61 -5.55 -11.49
C MET A 92 2.25 -5.23 -12.83
N THR A 93 1.77 -5.91 -13.86
CA THR A 93 1.99 -5.52 -15.26
C THR A 93 0.64 -5.43 -15.97
N THR A 94 0.42 -4.35 -16.70
CA THR A 94 -0.83 -4.09 -17.42
C THR A 94 -0.53 -3.74 -18.86
N ASN A 95 -1.31 -4.29 -19.79
CA ASN A 95 -1.37 -3.87 -21.18
C ASN A 95 -2.70 -3.14 -21.38
N ALA A 96 -2.66 -1.98 -22.01
CA ALA A 96 -3.86 -1.18 -22.27
C ALA A 96 -3.74 -0.50 -23.63
N THR A 97 -4.89 -0.24 -24.24
CA THR A 97 -5.00 0.64 -25.41
C THR A 97 -5.50 2.00 -24.94
N VAL A 98 -4.77 3.04 -25.28
CA VAL A 98 -5.05 4.40 -24.85
C VAL A 98 -5.20 5.37 -26.03
N LYS A 99 -5.87 6.50 -25.81
CA LYS A 99 -6.02 7.58 -26.78
C LYS A 99 -5.84 8.93 -26.09
N ASN A 100 -5.00 9.78 -26.66
CA ASN A 100 -4.66 11.11 -26.12
C ASN A 100 -4.11 11.04 -24.67
N TYR A 101 -3.35 10.01 -24.37
CA TYR A 101 -2.76 9.77 -23.08
C TYR A 101 -1.49 10.62 -22.92
N GLY A 102 -1.45 11.52 -21.93
CA GLY A 102 -0.27 12.33 -21.64
C GLY A 102 0.93 11.46 -21.30
N MET A 103 2.04 11.63 -22.00
CA MET A 103 3.22 10.78 -21.87
C MET A 103 4.50 11.51 -22.22
N GLU A 104 5.58 11.11 -21.56
CA GLU A 104 6.96 11.43 -21.95
C GLU A 104 7.65 10.12 -22.26
N ILE A 105 8.17 9.99 -23.49
CA ILE A 105 8.86 8.80 -23.96
C ILE A 105 10.32 9.10 -24.26
N LEU A 106 11.15 8.07 -24.15
CA LEU A 106 12.54 8.08 -24.61
C LEU A 106 12.59 7.49 -26.01
N GLY A 107 12.95 8.30 -26.99
CA GLY A 107 13.19 7.87 -28.35
C GLY A 107 14.44 6.99 -28.46
N GLN A 108 14.65 6.37 -29.65
CA GLN A 108 15.77 5.46 -29.88
C GLN A 108 17.14 6.15 -29.79
N GLY A 109 17.19 7.47 -29.97
CA GLY A 109 18.38 8.31 -29.81
C GLY A 109 18.64 8.81 -28.41
N GLY A 110 17.77 8.47 -27.44
CA GLY A 110 17.83 8.95 -26.05
C GLY A 110 17.20 10.33 -25.82
N GLU A 111 16.62 10.92 -26.88
CA GLU A 111 15.84 12.16 -26.76
C GLU A 111 14.53 11.92 -25.97
N ARG A 112 14.15 12.89 -25.15
CA ARG A 112 12.86 12.91 -24.45
C ARG A 112 11.85 13.66 -25.30
N ILE A 113 10.74 12.99 -25.60
CA ILE A 113 9.64 13.57 -26.36
C ILE A 113 8.39 13.54 -25.48
N SER A 114 7.87 14.70 -25.15
CA SER A 114 6.63 14.87 -24.39
C SER A 114 5.46 15.12 -25.34
N GLY A 115 4.30 14.58 -25.00
CA GLY A 115 3.12 14.77 -25.84
C GLY A 115 1.96 13.87 -25.43
N VAL A 116 1.08 13.59 -26.41
CA VAL A 116 -0.07 12.71 -26.21
C VAL A 116 0.06 11.46 -27.07
N TRP A 117 -0.02 10.32 -26.40
CA TRP A 117 0.10 8.99 -27.01
C TRP A 117 -1.27 8.43 -27.40
N THR A 118 -1.33 7.78 -28.54
CA THR A 118 -2.48 6.95 -28.96
C THR A 118 -1.94 5.62 -29.49
N GLY A 119 -2.32 4.51 -28.85
CA GLY A 119 -1.84 3.16 -29.19
C GLY A 119 -1.74 2.25 -27.97
N GLY A 120 -0.95 1.19 -28.09
CA GLY A 120 -0.71 0.24 -27.01
C GLY A 120 0.27 0.79 -25.96
N VAL A 121 0.01 0.50 -24.70
CA VAL A 121 0.86 0.84 -23.54
C VAL A 121 1.02 -0.39 -22.68
N LYS A 122 2.25 -0.76 -22.37
CA LYS A 122 2.55 -1.76 -21.34
C LYS A 122 3.19 -1.06 -20.15
N THR A 123 2.56 -1.18 -18.99
CA THR A 123 3.00 -0.55 -17.75
C THR A 123 3.39 -1.62 -16.74
N LYS A 124 4.53 -1.46 -16.12
CA LYS A 124 5.01 -2.25 -14.99
C LYS A 124 5.09 -1.34 -13.78
N VAL A 125 4.42 -1.75 -12.71
CA VAL A 125 4.50 -1.09 -11.41
C VAL A 125 5.05 -2.07 -10.41
N HIS A 126 6.08 -1.65 -9.66
CA HIS A 126 6.61 -2.41 -8.54
C HIS A 126 6.94 -1.45 -7.40
N THR A 127 6.47 -1.78 -6.20
CA THR A 127 6.82 -1.04 -4.99
C THR A 127 7.15 -2.01 -3.87
N ALA A 128 8.18 -1.68 -3.08
CA ALA A 128 8.52 -2.40 -1.87
C ALA A 128 8.66 -1.40 -0.73
N GLY A 129 8.10 -1.71 0.42
CA GLY A 129 8.08 -0.76 1.53
C GLY A 129 7.65 -1.35 2.85
N LEU A 130 7.63 -0.46 3.84
CA LEU A 130 7.22 -0.73 5.21
C LEU A 130 5.82 -0.17 5.43
N THR A 131 4.89 -1.00 5.88
CA THR A 131 3.49 -0.63 6.14
C THR A 131 3.17 -0.82 7.61
N ILE A 132 2.54 0.18 8.20
CA ILE A 132 2.03 0.19 9.58
C ILE A 132 0.50 0.23 9.51
N PRO A 133 -0.19 -0.89 9.68
CA PRO A 133 -1.63 -0.91 9.87
C PRO A 133 -2.02 -0.52 11.30
N LEU A 134 -3.08 0.26 11.43
CA LEU A 134 -3.72 0.61 12.69
C LEU A 134 -5.22 0.32 12.57
N MET A 135 -5.69 -0.78 13.14
CA MET A 135 -7.03 -1.28 12.87
C MET A 135 -7.82 -1.52 14.15
N ALA A 136 -9.11 -1.25 14.11
CA ALA A 136 -10.06 -1.84 15.04
C ALA A 136 -10.38 -3.27 14.58
N THR A 137 -10.53 -4.19 15.53
CA THR A 137 -10.91 -5.58 15.26
C THR A 137 -12.08 -5.99 16.12
N TYR A 138 -12.97 -6.81 15.54
CA TYR A 138 -14.13 -7.35 16.22
C TYR A 138 -14.24 -8.86 16.00
N LYS A 139 -14.34 -9.63 17.10
CA LYS A 139 -14.60 -11.09 17.07
C LYS A 139 -16.09 -11.34 16.79
N LEU A 140 -16.40 -11.86 15.62
CA LEU A 140 -17.74 -12.34 15.29
C LEU A 140 -18.08 -13.59 16.13
N ASN A 141 -17.11 -14.48 16.23
CA ASN A 141 -17.18 -15.69 17.05
C ASN A 141 -15.74 -16.15 17.45
N ASN A 142 -15.59 -17.34 17.99
CA ASN A 142 -14.29 -17.86 18.45
C ASN A 142 -13.30 -18.15 17.30
N ARG A 143 -13.76 -18.16 16.05
CA ARG A 143 -12.93 -18.48 14.87
C ARG A 143 -12.79 -17.29 13.90
N TRP A 144 -13.77 -16.41 13.81
CA TRP A 144 -13.79 -15.32 12.84
C TRP A 144 -13.64 -13.97 13.52
N ASN A 145 -12.77 -13.17 12.98
CA ASN A 145 -12.69 -11.74 13.28
C ASN A 145 -12.76 -10.92 11.99
N ILE A 146 -13.24 -9.71 12.11
CA ILE A 146 -13.18 -8.67 11.10
C ILE A 146 -12.33 -7.52 11.62
N LYS A 147 -11.68 -6.81 10.73
CA LYS A 147 -10.82 -5.69 11.10
C LYS A 147 -10.88 -4.60 10.05
N ALA A 148 -10.79 -3.35 10.47
CA ALA A 148 -10.74 -2.21 9.57
C ALA A 148 -10.04 -1.02 10.24
N GLY A 149 -9.39 -0.19 9.44
CA GLY A 149 -8.72 1.02 9.91
C GLY A 149 -7.77 1.61 8.88
N PRO A 150 -7.08 2.69 9.22
CA PRO A 150 -6.07 3.27 8.36
C PRO A 150 -4.79 2.43 8.31
N TYR A 151 -4.03 2.60 7.24
CA TYR A 151 -2.66 2.16 7.14
C TYR A 151 -1.77 3.28 6.61
N PHE A 152 -0.50 3.22 6.97
CA PHE A 152 0.54 4.15 6.55
C PHE A 152 1.70 3.34 6.00
N SER A 153 2.18 3.70 4.80
CA SER A 153 3.28 2.99 4.13
C SER A 153 4.38 3.96 3.75
N TYR A 154 5.62 3.54 4.00
CA TYR A 154 6.81 4.19 3.49
C TYR A 154 7.46 3.32 2.44
N ILE A 155 7.48 3.80 1.19
CA ILE A 155 7.96 3.08 0.03
C ILE A 155 9.48 3.27 -0.09
N LEU A 156 10.21 2.18 0.03
CA LEU A 156 11.67 2.11 -0.03
C LEU A 156 12.16 1.97 -1.47
N SER A 157 11.54 1.05 -2.23
CA SER A 157 11.82 0.82 -3.65
C SER A 157 10.56 1.05 -4.45
N ARG A 158 10.69 1.71 -5.59
CA ARG A 158 9.57 2.11 -6.43
C ARG A 158 9.97 2.07 -7.89
N GLU A 159 9.11 1.51 -8.71
CA GLU A 159 9.26 1.41 -10.15
C GLU A 159 7.90 1.68 -10.81
N PHE A 160 7.91 2.58 -11.77
CA PHE A 160 6.79 2.81 -12.68
C PHE A 160 7.38 3.02 -14.08
N SER A 161 7.46 1.94 -14.82
CA SER A 161 8.14 1.92 -16.11
C SER A 161 7.32 1.16 -17.15
N GLY A 162 7.69 1.28 -18.40
CA GLY A 162 7.04 0.53 -19.45
C GLY A 162 7.50 0.92 -20.85
N HIS A 163 6.68 0.53 -21.79
CA HIS A 163 6.89 0.88 -23.19
C HIS A 163 5.57 1.07 -23.94
N VAL A 164 5.62 1.86 -24.97
CA VAL A 164 4.54 2.11 -25.90
C VAL A 164 4.84 1.42 -27.23
N TYR A 165 3.79 0.95 -27.90
CA TYR A 165 3.89 0.18 -29.14
C TYR A 165 2.61 0.35 -29.99
N ASP A 166 2.73 0.08 -31.27
CA ASP A 166 1.62 0.08 -32.25
C ASP A 166 0.76 1.35 -32.16
N GLY A 167 1.39 2.51 -32.32
CA GLY A 167 0.70 3.76 -32.17
C GLY A 167 1.50 4.97 -32.66
N TYR A 168 1.12 6.13 -32.18
CA TYR A 168 1.78 7.38 -32.47
C TYR A 168 1.74 8.35 -31.29
N LEU A 169 2.79 9.15 -31.17
CA LEU A 169 2.85 10.31 -30.30
C LEU A 169 2.57 11.58 -31.11
N ARG A 170 1.77 12.48 -30.56
CA ARG A 170 1.70 13.87 -31.02
C ARG A 170 2.43 14.74 -30.03
N GLU A 171 3.41 15.51 -30.54
CA GLU A 171 4.23 16.38 -29.71
C GLU A 171 3.38 17.53 -29.13
N ASP A 172 3.62 17.85 -27.87
CA ASP A 172 3.02 18.93 -27.09
C ASP A 172 1.49 18.84 -26.90
N ASN A 173 0.73 18.62 -27.99
CA ASN A 173 -0.73 18.67 -27.93
C ASN A 173 -1.38 17.71 -28.96
N PRO A 174 -2.72 17.45 -28.87
CA PRO A 174 -3.40 16.50 -29.75
C PRO A 174 -3.37 16.81 -31.26
N THR A 175 -2.95 17.98 -31.64
CA THR A 175 -2.83 18.44 -33.05
C THR A 175 -1.40 18.66 -33.50
N GLY A 176 -0.42 18.43 -32.61
CA GLY A 176 1.00 18.59 -32.87
C GLY A 176 1.58 17.62 -33.92
N PRO A 177 2.85 17.75 -34.25
CA PRO A 177 3.57 16.84 -35.14
C PRO A 177 3.39 15.38 -34.71
N LYS A 178 3.26 14.48 -35.68
CA LYS A 178 2.99 13.07 -35.43
C LYS A 178 4.28 12.26 -35.58
N VAL A 179 4.67 11.53 -34.56
CA VAL A 179 5.77 10.55 -34.59
C VAL A 179 5.16 9.15 -34.50
N GLU A 180 5.35 8.32 -35.54
CA GLU A 180 4.75 6.98 -35.62
C GLU A 180 5.69 5.91 -35.08
N PHE A 181 5.10 4.96 -34.37
CA PHE A 181 5.75 3.78 -33.80
C PHE A 181 5.02 2.54 -34.32
N THR A 182 5.37 2.15 -35.54
CA THR A 182 4.87 0.95 -36.24
C THR A 182 6.02 -0.02 -36.46
N ASP A 183 5.76 -1.23 -36.96
CA ASP A 183 6.76 -2.23 -37.32
C ASP A 183 7.73 -2.63 -36.18
N ASN A 184 7.16 -2.98 -34.99
CA ASN A 184 7.92 -3.35 -33.80
C ASN A 184 8.79 -2.23 -33.18
N LYS A 185 8.62 -0.98 -33.60
CA LYS A 185 9.26 0.14 -32.92
C LYS A 185 8.57 0.36 -31.59
N VAL A 186 9.36 0.38 -30.54
CA VAL A 186 8.90 0.66 -29.16
C VAL A 186 9.66 1.86 -28.61
N ALA A 187 8.99 2.67 -27.83
CA ALA A 187 9.65 3.67 -27.01
C ALA A 187 9.38 3.36 -25.53
N THR A 188 10.37 3.59 -24.69
CA THR A 188 10.29 3.32 -23.26
C THR A 188 9.95 4.59 -22.49
N TYR A 189 9.39 4.41 -21.30
CA TYR A 189 9.17 5.47 -20.33
C TYR A 189 9.50 4.99 -18.93
N ASP A 190 9.91 5.91 -18.06
CA ASP A 190 10.24 5.64 -16.67
C ASP A 190 9.88 6.84 -15.80
N PHE A 191 8.87 6.66 -14.93
CA PHE A 191 8.39 7.65 -13.96
C PHE A 191 8.66 7.20 -12.52
N SER A 192 9.61 6.30 -12.30
CA SER A 192 9.95 5.74 -11.00
C SER A 192 10.35 6.82 -9.99
N ASN A 193 11.05 7.86 -10.44
CA ASN A 193 11.49 8.97 -9.60
C ASN A 193 10.35 9.91 -9.20
N ASP A 194 9.22 9.86 -9.92
CA ASP A 194 8.06 10.74 -9.70
C ASP A 194 7.03 10.12 -8.77
N LEU A 195 7.26 8.89 -8.32
CA LEU A 195 6.43 8.24 -7.31
C LEU A 195 6.70 8.82 -5.91
N ARG A 196 5.66 8.88 -5.07
CA ARG A 196 5.77 9.27 -3.66
C ARG A 196 6.40 8.17 -2.82
N HIS A 197 7.13 8.55 -1.80
CA HIS A 197 7.60 7.65 -0.75
C HIS A 197 6.52 7.33 0.28
N PHE A 198 5.64 8.28 0.56
CA PHE A 198 4.60 8.12 1.57
C PHE A 198 3.24 7.86 0.94
N GLN A 199 2.64 6.76 1.34
CA GLN A 199 1.29 6.36 0.96
C GLN A 199 0.47 6.08 2.21
N TRP A 200 -0.81 6.38 2.16
CA TRP A 200 -1.75 6.08 3.21
C TRP A 200 -3.12 5.73 2.63
N GLY A 201 -3.92 5.04 3.42
CA GLY A 201 -5.24 4.64 2.96
C GLY A 201 -6.00 3.87 4.03
N LEU A 202 -7.00 3.14 3.58
CA LEU A 202 -7.83 2.28 4.41
C LEU A 202 -7.50 0.82 4.14
N GLN A 203 -7.58 0.02 5.21
CA GLN A 203 -7.48 -1.43 5.16
C GLN A 203 -8.70 -2.02 5.83
N ALA A 204 -9.31 -3.02 5.21
CA ALA A 204 -10.36 -3.83 5.79
C ALA A 204 -10.05 -5.29 5.53
N GLY A 205 -10.36 -6.16 6.49
CA GLY A 205 -10.05 -7.57 6.32
C GLY A 205 -10.78 -8.47 7.29
N ALA A 206 -10.53 -9.76 7.10
CA ALA A 206 -11.03 -10.82 7.94
C ALA A 206 -9.91 -11.80 8.30
N GLY A 207 -10.01 -12.37 9.49
CA GLY A 207 -9.15 -13.47 9.95
C GLY A 207 -9.99 -14.66 10.35
N TRP A 208 -9.51 -15.83 10.00
CA TRP A 208 -10.10 -17.11 10.40
C TRP A 208 -9.07 -17.94 11.18
N ARG A 209 -9.39 -18.23 12.43
CA ARG A 209 -8.58 -19.13 13.28
C ARG A 209 -8.83 -20.56 12.87
N ALA A 210 -7.94 -21.09 12.02
CA ALA A 210 -8.01 -22.47 11.53
C ALA A 210 -7.66 -23.47 12.65
N PHE A 211 -6.58 -23.20 13.40
CA PHE A 211 -6.10 -23.98 14.54
C PHE A 211 -5.75 -23.07 15.73
N LYS A 212 -5.31 -23.66 16.85
CA LYS A 212 -4.99 -22.92 18.08
C LYS A 212 -4.05 -21.73 17.84
N HIS A 213 -3.05 -21.89 17.02
CA HIS A 213 -2.02 -20.89 16.74
C HIS A 213 -1.99 -20.45 15.28
N LEU A 214 -2.77 -21.07 14.39
CA LEU A 214 -2.76 -20.77 12.94
C LEU A 214 -4.01 -19.98 12.56
N ASN A 215 -3.78 -18.80 12.04
CA ASN A 215 -4.79 -17.93 11.44
C ASN A 215 -4.60 -17.89 9.92
N ILE A 216 -5.70 -17.80 9.19
CA ILE A 216 -5.71 -17.44 7.76
C ILE A 216 -6.34 -16.06 7.69
N TYR A 217 -5.76 -15.18 6.89
CA TYR A 217 -6.28 -13.83 6.77
C TYR A 217 -6.39 -13.37 5.32
N ALA A 218 -7.30 -12.43 5.10
CA ALA A 218 -7.44 -11.68 3.86
C ALA A 218 -7.67 -10.21 4.21
N ASP A 219 -6.80 -9.34 3.71
CA ASP A 219 -6.76 -7.91 4.02
C ASP A 219 -6.76 -7.11 2.70
N LEU A 220 -7.83 -6.38 2.42
CA LEU A 220 -7.93 -5.45 1.30
C LEU A 220 -7.39 -4.08 1.73
N THR A 221 -6.43 -3.56 0.99
CA THR A 221 -5.87 -2.21 1.16
C THR A 221 -6.29 -1.32 -0.01
N TRP A 222 -6.73 -0.11 0.29
CA TRP A 222 -7.07 0.92 -0.68
C TRP A 222 -6.32 2.21 -0.34
N GLY A 223 -5.34 2.58 -1.17
CA GLY A 223 -4.65 3.86 -1.05
C GLY A 223 -5.55 5.03 -1.39
N LEU A 224 -5.48 6.08 -0.60
CA LEU A 224 -6.31 7.28 -0.74
C LEU A 224 -5.54 8.49 -1.28
N ASN A 225 -4.22 8.41 -1.37
CA ASN A 225 -3.42 9.43 -2.02
C ASN A 225 -2.88 8.96 -3.38
N ASN A 226 -2.72 9.91 -4.30
CA ASN A 226 -2.09 9.65 -5.59
C ASN A 226 -0.67 9.08 -5.40
N ILE A 227 -0.30 8.08 -6.18
CA ILE A 227 1.05 7.50 -6.14
C ILE A 227 2.13 8.47 -6.64
N PHE A 228 1.77 9.41 -7.51
CA PHE A 228 2.69 10.41 -8.06
C PHE A 228 2.84 11.62 -7.14
N LYS A 229 4.00 12.27 -7.23
CA LYS A 229 4.28 13.54 -6.57
C LYS A 229 3.38 14.67 -7.11
N ASN A 230 3.24 15.76 -6.35
CA ASN A 230 2.37 16.88 -6.74
C ASN A 230 2.90 17.68 -7.93
N ASP A 231 4.20 17.65 -8.15
CA ASP A 231 4.90 18.33 -9.23
C ASP A 231 4.97 17.52 -10.54
N PHE A 232 4.47 16.29 -10.51
CA PHE A 232 4.38 15.45 -11.70
C PHE A 232 3.05 15.67 -12.43
N HIS A 233 3.14 16.13 -13.68
CA HIS A 233 1.97 16.51 -14.50
C HIS A 233 1.84 15.75 -15.82
N THR A 234 2.80 14.87 -16.14
CA THR A 234 2.81 14.10 -17.39
C THR A 234 1.58 13.19 -17.49
N ILE A 235 1.24 12.47 -16.42
CA ILE A 235 0.00 11.71 -16.32
C ILE A 235 -1.03 12.60 -15.64
N THR A 236 -2.14 12.88 -16.33
CA THR A 236 -3.13 13.89 -15.92
C THR A 236 -4.14 13.43 -14.89
N PHE A 237 -4.15 12.16 -14.55
CA PHE A 237 -5.08 11.57 -13.59
C PHE A 237 -4.35 10.92 -12.41
N ALA A 238 -5.04 10.86 -11.27
CA ALA A 238 -4.53 10.23 -10.07
C ALA A 238 -4.64 8.70 -10.16
N MET A 239 -3.64 8.00 -9.62
CA MET A 239 -3.63 6.54 -9.51
C MET A 239 -3.52 6.10 -8.05
N TYR A 240 -4.24 5.04 -7.70
CA TYR A 240 -4.37 4.55 -6.33
C TYR A 240 -4.01 3.07 -6.24
N PRO A 241 -3.20 2.64 -5.25
CA PRO A 241 -2.91 1.24 -5.02
C PRO A 241 -4.10 0.55 -4.36
N ILE A 242 -4.58 -0.55 -4.96
CA ILE A 242 -5.65 -1.39 -4.44
C ILE A 242 -5.15 -2.83 -4.48
N TYR A 243 -4.92 -3.42 -3.30
CA TYR A 243 -4.32 -4.75 -3.19
C TYR A 243 -5.03 -5.58 -2.13
N LEU A 244 -5.24 -6.85 -2.44
CA LEU A 244 -5.68 -7.88 -1.52
C LEU A 244 -4.46 -8.66 -1.05
N ASN A 245 -4.19 -8.67 0.26
CA ASN A 245 -3.14 -9.47 0.88
C ASN A 245 -3.76 -10.68 1.56
N ILE A 246 -3.35 -11.87 1.14
CA ILE A 246 -3.84 -13.15 1.68
C ILE A 246 -2.66 -13.92 2.24
N GLY A 247 -2.84 -14.55 3.39
CA GLY A 247 -1.76 -15.30 4.01
C GLY A 247 -2.13 -16.03 5.27
N PHE A 248 -1.09 -16.42 5.98
CA PHE A 248 -1.15 -17.14 7.24
C PHE A 248 -0.52 -16.33 8.35
N GLY A 249 -1.06 -16.45 9.54
CA GLY A 249 -0.53 -15.86 10.76
C GLY A 249 -0.33 -16.93 11.83
N TYR A 250 0.76 -16.81 12.58
CA TYR A 250 1.01 -17.62 13.77
C TYR A 250 0.83 -16.75 15.01
N ALA A 251 -0.17 -17.08 15.82
CA ALA A 251 -0.49 -16.40 17.07
C ALA A 251 0.13 -17.13 18.27
N PHE A 252 0.77 -16.37 19.16
CA PHE A 252 1.45 -16.87 20.37
C PHE A 252 0.52 -16.91 21.57
#